data_4306add5722a382e30cc11d8e2379f9c
#
_entry.id   4306add5722a382e30cc11d8e2379f9c
#
_cell.length_a   1.000
_cell.length_b   1.000
_cell.length_c   1.000
_cell.angle_alpha   90.00
_cell.angle_beta   90.00
_cell.angle_gamma   90.00
#
_symmetry.space_group_name_H-M   'P 1'
#
loop_
_entity.id
_entity.type
_entity.pdbx_description
1 polymer ?
#
loop_
_entity_poly.entity_id
_entity_poly.type
_entity_poly.pdbx_seq_one_letter_code
_entity_poly.pdbx_strand_id
1 'polypeptide(L)'
;NQSLPGFIVMCPGGYPIVSTQNWRSAFLPGAYQGTYLDTQHTEVTKLIANIRNSRLSLDEQRRQLDFVRKLNEQHKAQRPDDTALEARIQSFELAFRMQTEAADVFDISKETEATRQLYGAGTHGRQLLIARRLIEQGVRFVQIWSGAGQPWDNHDNLEAQHKKLSADWDGPISAFMTDLKQRGLFDETLIQWGGEFGRTPVAELPALNGRDHNHYGFTCWLA
;
A
#
# COMPACT_ATOMS: atom_id res chain seq x y z
N ASN A 1 16.78 2.98 -1.05
CA ASN A 1 16.24 4.13 -1.77
C ASN A 1 15.78 5.20 -0.78
N GLN A 2 16.26 6.44 -0.93
CA GLN A 2 15.92 7.55 -0.02
C GLN A 2 14.72 8.37 -0.52
N SER A 3 14.23 8.09 -1.71
CA SER A 3 13.17 8.85 -2.39
C SER A 3 11.81 8.17 -2.31
N LEU A 4 11.75 6.93 -1.80
CA LEU A 4 10.53 6.18 -1.57
C LEU A 4 10.35 5.86 -0.09
N PRO A 5 9.09 5.83 0.41
CA PRO A 5 8.80 5.34 1.75
C PRO A 5 9.25 3.89 1.93
N GLY A 6 9.73 3.54 3.11
CA GLY A 6 10.05 2.15 3.44
C GLY A 6 8.83 1.25 3.58
N PHE A 7 7.66 1.84 3.82
CA PHE A 7 6.37 1.15 3.94
C PHE A 7 5.31 1.82 3.05
N ILE A 8 4.78 1.08 2.09
CA ILE A 8 3.71 1.51 1.18
C ILE A 8 2.46 0.66 1.41
N VAL A 9 1.30 1.31 1.42
CA VAL A 9 0.00 0.67 1.58
C VAL A 9 -0.86 0.98 0.38
N MET A 10 -1.43 -0.04 -0.24
CA MET A 10 -2.32 0.07 -1.40
C MET A 10 -3.71 -0.46 -1.05
N CYS A 11 -4.72 0.41 -1.16
CA CYS A 11 -6.11 0.02 -1.01
C CYS A 11 -6.96 0.77 -2.05
N PRO A 12 -7.67 0.07 -2.94
CA PRO A 12 -8.46 0.74 -3.97
C PRO A 12 -9.79 1.22 -3.40
N GLY A 13 -10.15 2.46 -3.73
CA GLY A 13 -11.47 3.03 -3.46
C GLY A 13 -11.71 3.49 -2.03
N GLY A 14 -10.67 3.68 -1.23
CA GLY A 14 -10.79 4.18 0.13
C GLY A 14 -10.00 3.38 1.16
N TYR A 15 -10.52 3.29 2.38
CA TYR A 15 -9.83 2.65 3.51
C TYR A 15 -10.53 1.38 3.95
N PRO A 16 -9.80 0.37 4.45
CA PRO A 16 -10.38 -0.74 5.20
C PRO A 16 -10.95 -0.25 6.54
N ILE A 17 -11.61 -1.14 7.27
CA ILE A 17 -12.08 -0.86 8.64
C ILE A 17 -10.91 -0.37 9.50
N VAL A 18 -11.22 0.55 10.44
CA VAL A 18 -10.28 1.31 11.26
C VAL A 18 -9.31 2.21 10.48
N SER A 19 -9.54 2.36 9.16
CA SER A 19 -8.88 3.37 8.32
C SER A 19 -7.35 3.34 8.44
N THR A 20 -6.71 4.51 8.58
CA THR A 20 -5.26 4.67 8.66
C THR A 20 -4.62 4.03 9.91
N GLN A 21 -5.42 3.57 10.88
CA GLN A 21 -4.89 2.88 12.06
C GLN A 21 -4.18 1.57 11.70
N ASN A 22 -4.57 0.94 10.58
CA ASN A 22 -3.98 -0.31 10.12
C ASN A 22 -2.49 -0.21 9.72
N TRP A 23 -1.98 0.99 9.50
CA TRP A 23 -0.58 1.22 9.07
C TRP A 23 0.11 2.37 9.80
N ARG A 24 -0.38 2.69 11.01
CA ARG A 24 0.33 3.60 11.90
C ARG A 24 1.62 2.97 12.38
N SER A 25 2.61 3.81 12.64
CA SER A 25 3.87 3.38 13.23
C SER A 25 3.71 2.82 14.66
N ALA A 26 2.58 3.08 15.33
CA ALA A 26 2.30 2.68 16.71
C ALA A 26 3.44 3.13 17.66
N PHE A 27 4.15 2.16 18.28
CA PHE A 27 5.29 2.42 19.17
C PHE A 27 6.61 2.67 18.42
N LEU A 28 6.64 2.42 17.10
CA LEU A 28 7.81 2.67 16.28
C LEU A 28 7.93 4.16 15.92
N PRO A 29 9.13 4.64 15.59
CA PRO A 29 9.30 5.99 15.04
C PRO A 29 8.39 6.25 13.85
N GLY A 30 7.90 7.49 13.72
CA GLY A 30 6.97 7.89 12.65
C GLY A 30 7.48 7.67 11.22
N ALA A 31 8.80 7.51 11.02
CA ALA A 31 9.40 7.15 9.75
C ALA A 31 8.95 5.76 9.22
N TYR A 32 8.42 4.90 10.10
CA TYR A 32 7.89 3.58 9.76
C TYR A 32 6.38 3.59 9.49
N GLN A 33 5.75 4.75 9.48
CA GLN A 33 4.34 4.84 9.12
C GLN A 33 4.14 4.52 7.65
N GLY A 34 3.07 3.77 7.33
CA GLY A 34 2.72 3.44 5.95
C GLY A 34 2.25 4.67 5.16
N THR A 35 2.69 4.76 3.91
CA THR A 35 2.23 5.75 2.94
C THR A 35 1.13 5.14 2.08
N TYR A 36 -0.06 5.73 2.13
CA TYR A 36 -1.23 5.23 1.44
C TYR A 36 -1.27 5.63 -0.05
N LEU A 37 -1.63 4.66 -0.89
CA LEU A 37 -1.93 4.83 -2.31
C LEU A 37 -3.37 4.39 -2.59
N ASP A 38 -4.17 5.27 -3.19
CA ASP A 38 -5.48 4.89 -3.70
C ASP A 38 -5.36 4.28 -5.10
N THR A 39 -5.23 2.96 -5.13
CA THR A 39 -5.04 2.21 -6.37
C THR A 39 -6.30 2.01 -7.21
N GLN A 40 -7.43 2.60 -6.84
CA GLN A 40 -8.56 2.77 -7.74
C GLN A 40 -8.18 3.66 -8.94
N HIS A 41 -7.33 4.63 -8.71
CA HIS A 41 -6.85 5.54 -9.74
C HIS A 41 -5.71 4.93 -10.56
N THR A 42 -5.64 5.31 -11.84
CA THR A 42 -4.55 4.94 -12.76
C THR A 42 -3.54 6.06 -12.94
N GLU A 43 -3.96 7.29 -12.72
CA GLU A 43 -3.11 8.48 -12.84
C GLU A 43 -2.25 8.63 -11.59
N VAL A 44 -0.94 8.74 -11.75
CA VAL A 44 0.03 8.87 -10.63
C VAL A 44 -0.33 10.03 -9.68
N THR A 45 -0.83 11.13 -10.23
CA THR A 45 -1.23 12.31 -9.44
C THR A 45 -2.45 12.08 -8.55
N LYS A 46 -3.21 11.03 -8.79
CA LYS A 46 -4.40 10.65 -8.01
C LYS A 46 -4.12 9.48 -7.06
N LEU A 47 -3.06 8.70 -7.32
CA LEU A 47 -2.66 7.60 -6.44
C LEU A 47 -2.29 8.09 -5.04
N ILE A 48 -1.62 9.23 -4.96
CA ILE A 48 -1.17 9.83 -3.69
C ILE A 48 -1.83 11.18 -3.53
N ALA A 49 -2.63 11.31 -2.48
CA ALA A 49 -3.29 12.58 -2.17
C ALA A 49 -2.25 13.71 -1.97
N ASN A 50 -2.48 14.82 -2.61
CA ASN A 50 -1.64 16.03 -2.47
C ASN A 50 -0.17 15.86 -2.88
N ILE A 51 0.18 14.88 -3.71
CA ILE A 51 1.56 14.69 -4.16
C ILE A 51 2.07 15.89 -4.97
N ARG A 52 1.19 16.65 -5.60
CA ARG A 52 1.56 17.87 -6.35
C ARG A 52 0.92 19.10 -5.72
N ASN A 53 1.72 20.14 -5.58
CA ASN A 53 1.23 21.47 -5.25
C ASN A 53 0.82 22.18 -6.54
N SER A 54 -0.45 22.55 -6.69
CA SER A 54 -0.96 23.26 -7.87
C SER A 54 -0.68 24.77 -7.86
N ARG A 55 -0.21 25.31 -6.72
CA ARG A 55 -0.03 26.77 -6.51
C ARG A 55 1.42 27.22 -6.56
N LEU A 56 2.36 26.30 -6.32
CA LEU A 56 3.79 26.62 -6.22
C LEU A 56 4.59 25.78 -7.21
N SER A 57 5.59 26.37 -7.83
CA SER A 57 6.62 25.64 -8.56
C SER A 57 7.47 24.78 -7.63
N LEU A 58 8.21 23.81 -8.18
CA LEU A 58 9.13 22.98 -7.39
C LEU A 58 10.19 23.80 -6.65
N ASP A 59 10.70 24.86 -7.28
CA ASP A 59 11.69 25.76 -6.67
C ASP A 59 11.11 26.55 -5.49
N GLU A 60 9.87 27.01 -5.63
CA GLU A 60 9.17 27.68 -4.52
C GLU A 60 8.88 26.73 -3.38
N GLN A 61 8.44 25.51 -3.68
CA GLN A 61 8.27 24.46 -2.66
C GLN A 61 9.59 24.14 -1.97
N ARG A 62 10.70 24.02 -2.72
CA ARG A 62 12.02 23.79 -2.14
C ARG A 62 12.41 24.89 -1.16
N ARG A 63 12.25 26.16 -1.56
CA ARG A 63 12.52 27.30 -0.68
C ARG A 63 11.65 27.30 0.58
N GLN A 64 10.38 26.94 0.44
CA GLN A 64 9.47 26.80 1.58
C GLN A 64 9.94 25.72 2.56
N LEU A 65 10.29 24.53 2.05
CA LEU A 65 10.79 23.42 2.86
C LEU A 65 12.11 23.77 3.55
N ASP A 66 13.04 24.45 2.87
CA ASP A 66 14.28 24.92 3.47
C ASP A 66 14.05 25.91 4.60
N PHE A 67 13.05 26.80 4.45
CA PHE A 67 12.65 27.71 5.53
C PHE A 67 12.03 26.98 6.72
N VAL A 68 11.09 26.05 6.47
CA VAL A 68 10.46 25.24 7.51
C VAL A 68 11.50 24.38 8.20
N ARG A 69 12.46 23.80 7.47
CA ARG A 69 13.55 23.03 8.06
C ARG A 69 14.37 23.86 9.05
N LYS A 70 14.76 25.09 8.70
CA LYS A 70 15.50 25.98 9.59
C LYS A 70 14.71 26.29 10.87
N LEU A 71 13.40 26.54 10.75
CA LEU A 71 12.55 26.76 11.91
C LEU A 71 12.47 25.50 12.80
N ASN A 72 12.33 24.34 12.17
CA ASN A 72 12.26 23.07 12.89
C ASN A 72 13.59 22.71 13.57
N GLU A 73 14.74 23.01 12.96
CA GLU A 73 16.05 22.85 13.58
C GLU A 73 16.21 23.70 14.83
N GLN A 74 15.75 24.95 14.79
CA GLN A 74 15.73 25.84 15.98
C GLN A 74 14.82 25.29 17.09
N HIS A 75 13.63 24.80 16.71
CA HIS A 75 12.70 24.22 17.64
C HIS A 75 13.24 22.91 18.26
N LYS A 76 13.86 22.06 17.44
CA LYS A 76 14.49 20.81 17.86
C LYS A 76 15.64 21.04 18.84
N ALA A 77 16.44 22.09 18.63
CA ALA A 77 17.52 22.44 19.55
C ALA A 77 17.01 22.71 20.99
N GLN A 78 15.76 23.13 21.13
CA GLN A 78 15.10 23.32 22.43
C GLN A 78 14.40 22.07 22.95
N ARG A 79 14.22 21.03 22.10
CA ARG A 79 13.49 19.79 22.40
C ARG A 79 14.18 18.58 21.75
N PRO A 80 15.38 18.21 22.19
CA PRO A 80 16.21 17.20 21.52
C PRO A 80 15.57 15.81 21.51
N ASP A 81 14.70 15.51 22.46
CA ASP A 81 14.06 14.20 22.64
C ASP A 81 12.70 14.08 21.91
N ASP A 82 12.28 15.11 21.16
CA ASP A 82 11.01 15.07 20.42
C ASP A 82 11.15 14.28 19.11
N THR A 83 11.00 12.97 19.20
CA THR A 83 11.06 12.04 18.06
C THR A 83 9.90 12.24 17.07
N ALA A 84 8.76 12.76 17.51
CA ALA A 84 7.62 13.05 16.66
C ALA A 84 7.88 14.25 15.74
N LEU A 85 8.61 15.25 16.22
CA LEU A 85 9.06 16.39 15.40
C LEU A 85 10.01 15.94 14.28
N GLU A 86 10.99 15.09 14.59
CA GLU A 86 11.92 14.55 13.60
C GLU A 86 11.18 13.77 12.51
N ALA A 87 10.27 12.89 12.90
CA ALA A 87 9.45 12.10 11.98
C ALA A 87 8.62 12.99 11.03
N ARG A 88 8.09 14.11 11.54
CA ARG A 88 7.35 15.07 10.72
C ARG A 88 8.23 15.79 9.70
N ILE A 89 9.44 16.20 10.10
CA ILE A 89 10.42 16.82 9.20
C ILE A 89 10.76 15.86 8.06
N GLN A 90 11.10 14.61 8.39
CA GLN A 90 11.44 13.58 7.42
C GLN A 90 10.28 13.27 6.47
N SER A 91 9.04 13.29 6.96
CA SER A 91 7.83 13.07 6.15
C SER A 91 7.65 14.16 5.08
N PHE A 92 7.87 15.43 5.40
CA PHE A 92 7.79 16.52 4.42
C PHE A 92 8.88 16.42 3.35
N GLU A 93 10.12 16.12 3.74
CA GLU A 93 11.23 15.94 2.81
C GLU A 93 10.99 14.74 1.87
N LEU A 94 10.48 13.63 2.43
CA LEU A 94 10.13 12.46 1.66
C LEU A 94 9.01 12.76 0.65
N ALA A 95 7.94 13.43 1.08
CA ALA A 95 6.84 13.82 0.20
C ALA A 95 7.31 14.70 -0.97
N PHE A 96 8.25 15.61 -0.73
CA PHE A 96 8.84 16.44 -1.78
C PHE A 96 9.66 15.59 -2.77
N ARG A 97 10.53 14.69 -2.28
CA ARG A 97 11.30 13.80 -3.16
C ARG A 97 10.43 12.88 -3.99
N MET A 98 9.32 12.40 -3.42
CA MET A 98 8.36 11.57 -4.15
C MET A 98 7.76 12.28 -5.36
N GLN A 99 7.59 13.61 -5.32
CA GLN A 99 7.07 14.37 -6.46
C GLN A 99 8.00 14.32 -7.68
N THR A 100 9.30 14.29 -7.44
CA THR A 100 10.35 14.48 -8.46
C THR A 100 11.03 13.19 -8.88
N GLU A 101 11.27 12.27 -7.94
CA GLU A 101 12.14 11.11 -8.14
C GLU A 101 11.40 9.77 -8.14
N ALA A 102 10.21 9.72 -7.54
CA ALA A 102 9.48 8.46 -7.36
C ALA A 102 8.26 8.29 -8.28
N ALA A 103 7.87 9.32 -9.02
CA ALA A 103 6.69 9.26 -9.90
C ALA A 103 6.77 8.10 -10.91
N ASP A 104 7.96 7.79 -11.36
CA ASP A 104 8.22 6.75 -12.35
C ASP A 104 7.86 5.34 -11.88
N VAL A 105 8.05 5.03 -10.60
CA VAL A 105 7.77 3.69 -10.08
C VAL A 105 6.27 3.35 -10.13
N PHE A 106 5.43 4.37 -10.01
CA PHE A 106 3.97 4.23 -10.04
C PHE A 106 3.39 4.21 -11.46
N ASP A 107 4.18 4.60 -12.46
CA ASP A 107 3.75 4.66 -13.85
C ASP A 107 3.96 3.32 -14.55
N ILE A 108 2.95 2.46 -14.49
CA ILE A 108 2.98 1.14 -15.13
C ILE A 108 2.91 1.20 -16.67
N SER A 109 2.64 2.36 -17.27
CA SER A 109 2.66 2.50 -18.73
C SER A 109 4.05 2.29 -19.33
N LYS A 110 5.09 2.42 -18.50
CA LYS A 110 6.49 2.16 -18.85
C LYS A 110 6.85 0.67 -18.93
N GLU A 111 5.97 -0.20 -18.46
CA GLU A 111 6.14 -1.65 -18.59
C GLU A 111 5.85 -2.12 -20.02
N THR A 112 6.47 -3.24 -20.39
CA THR A 112 6.17 -3.86 -21.69
C THR A 112 4.71 -4.30 -21.75
N GLU A 113 4.17 -4.37 -22.97
CA GLU A 113 2.81 -4.88 -23.17
C GLU A 113 2.67 -6.31 -22.65
N ALA A 114 3.67 -7.15 -22.88
CA ALA A 114 3.69 -8.53 -22.39
C ALA A 114 3.60 -8.59 -20.85
N THR A 115 4.36 -7.73 -20.14
CA THR A 115 4.28 -7.63 -18.69
C THR A 115 2.88 -7.18 -18.23
N ARG A 116 2.33 -6.15 -18.86
CA ARG A 116 0.98 -5.68 -18.50
C ARG A 116 -0.10 -6.74 -18.74
N GLN A 117 0.00 -7.48 -19.84
CA GLN A 117 -0.92 -8.59 -20.14
C GLN A 117 -0.80 -9.74 -19.15
N LEU A 118 0.41 -10.06 -18.68
CA LEU A 118 0.66 -11.08 -17.68
C LEU A 118 -0.12 -10.79 -16.38
N TYR A 119 -0.09 -9.55 -15.90
CA TYR A 119 -0.80 -9.14 -14.69
C TYR A 119 -2.30 -8.88 -14.90
N GLY A 120 -2.71 -8.70 -16.15
CA GLY A 120 -4.08 -8.37 -16.51
C GLY A 120 -4.45 -6.90 -16.26
N ALA A 121 -5.59 -6.49 -16.83
CA ALA A 121 -6.05 -5.09 -16.79
C ALA A 121 -6.77 -4.70 -15.47
N GLY A 122 -7.00 -5.65 -14.57
CA GLY A 122 -7.74 -5.46 -13.31
C GLY A 122 -6.99 -4.60 -12.30
N THR A 123 -7.73 -4.13 -11.30
CA THR A 123 -7.15 -3.31 -10.21
C THR A 123 -6.08 -4.06 -9.44
N HIS A 124 -6.31 -5.35 -9.14
CA HIS A 124 -5.36 -6.16 -8.38
C HIS A 124 -4.10 -6.50 -9.16
N GLY A 125 -4.22 -6.73 -10.47
CA GLY A 125 -3.05 -6.87 -11.35
C GLY A 125 -2.19 -5.61 -11.35
N ARG A 126 -2.81 -4.45 -11.43
CA ARG A 126 -2.12 -3.16 -11.34
C ARG A 126 -1.46 -2.95 -9.97
N GLN A 127 -2.13 -3.30 -8.86
CA GLN A 127 -1.54 -3.22 -7.52
C GLN A 127 -0.28 -4.09 -7.41
N LEU A 128 -0.36 -5.34 -7.85
CA LEU A 128 0.77 -6.26 -7.77
C LEU A 128 1.91 -5.86 -8.72
N LEU A 129 1.61 -5.31 -9.88
CA LEU A 129 2.63 -4.76 -10.78
C LEU A 129 3.34 -3.55 -10.17
N ILE A 130 2.61 -2.64 -9.51
CA ILE A 130 3.21 -1.54 -8.73
C ILE A 130 4.05 -2.10 -7.58
N ALA A 131 3.57 -3.12 -6.85
CA ALA A 131 4.31 -3.75 -5.77
C ALA A 131 5.66 -4.32 -6.24
N ARG A 132 5.69 -5.02 -7.36
CA ARG A 132 6.93 -5.54 -7.95
C ARG A 132 7.91 -4.40 -8.25
N ARG A 133 7.45 -3.31 -8.87
CA ARG A 133 8.26 -2.13 -9.17
C ARG A 133 8.82 -1.46 -7.91
N LEU A 134 8.00 -1.40 -6.84
CA LEU A 134 8.43 -0.89 -5.55
C LEU A 134 9.53 -1.75 -4.92
N ILE A 135 9.40 -3.07 -4.99
CA ILE A 135 10.41 -4.03 -4.51
C ILE A 135 11.73 -3.84 -5.28
N GLU A 136 11.68 -3.72 -6.60
CA GLU A 136 12.87 -3.43 -7.43
C GLU A 136 13.57 -2.14 -7.02
N GLN A 137 12.83 -1.16 -6.53
CA GLN A 137 13.37 0.11 -6.02
C GLN A 137 13.78 0.06 -4.55
N GLY A 138 13.70 -1.12 -3.92
CA GLY A 138 14.16 -1.35 -2.54
C GLY A 138 13.16 -0.90 -1.47
N VAL A 139 11.88 -0.78 -1.78
CA VAL A 139 10.83 -0.61 -0.75
C VAL A 139 10.75 -1.88 0.08
N ARG A 140 10.82 -1.75 1.40
CA ARG A 140 11.00 -2.87 2.32
C ARG A 140 9.70 -3.57 2.69
N PHE A 141 8.59 -2.84 2.73
CA PHE A 141 7.30 -3.37 3.11
C PHE A 141 6.19 -2.80 2.21
N VAL A 142 5.43 -3.69 1.58
CA VAL A 142 4.28 -3.34 0.74
C VAL A 142 3.08 -4.11 1.25
N GLN A 143 2.06 -3.38 1.71
CA GLN A 143 0.80 -3.94 2.16
C GLN A 143 -0.28 -3.68 1.11
N ILE A 144 -0.97 -4.74 0.69
CA ILE A 144 -2.00 -4.66 -0.35
C ILE A 144 -3.33 -5.12 0.23
N TRP A 145 -4.33 -4.26 0.12
CA TRP A 145 -5.69 -4.54 0.54
C TRP A 145 -6.56 -4.91 -0.66
N SER A 146 -7.47 -5.84 -0.47
CA SER A 146 -8.42 -6.28 -1.51
C SER A 146 -9.45 -5.22 -1.88
N GLY A 147 -9.66 -4.22 -1.03
CA GLY A 147 -10.60 -3.13 -1.26
C GLY A 147 -10.91 -2.36 0.01
N ALA A 148 -11.64 -1.28 -0.15
CA ALA A 148 -12.17 -0.52 0.97
C ALA A 148 -13.20 -1.33 1.76
N GLY A 149 -13.36 -1.04 3.05
CA GLY A 149 -14.27 -1.77 3.93
C GLY A 149 -13.79 -3.20 4.19
N GLN A 150 -14.67 -4.16 3.96
CA GLN A 150 -14.48 -5.58 4.28
C GLN A 150 -14.98 -6.49 3.14
N PRO A 151 -14.37 -6.48 1.95
CA PRO A 151 -14.92 -7.22 0.80
C PRO A 151 -15.01 -8.74 1.01
N TRP A 152 -14.19 -9.33 1.88
CA TRP A 152 -14.16 -10.76 2.18
C TRP A 152 -15.01 -11.17 3.39
N ASP A 153 -15.62 -10.20 4.09
CA ASP A 153 -16.45 -10.47 5.26
C ASP A 153 -17.92 -10.73 4.85
N ASN A 154 -18.14 -11.95 4.35
CA ASN A 154 -19.43 -12.32 3.75
C ASN A 154 -20.28 -13.13 4.72
N HIS A 155 -21.18 -12.45 5.41
CA HIS A 155 -22.22 -13.04 6.26
C HIS A 155 -23.41 -13.57 5.47
N ASP A 156 -23.50 -13.23 4.18
CA ASP A 156 -24.47 -13.74 3.23
C ASP A 156 -23.80 -14.05 1.88
N ASN A 157 -24.46 -14.87 1.06
CA ASN A 157 -24.06 -15.15 -0.33
C ASN A 157 -22.55 -15.43 -0.54
N LEU A 158 -21.94 -16.11 0.43
CA LEU A 158 -20.49 -16.31 0.55
C LEU A 158 -19.91 -16.97 -0.70
N GLU A 159 -20.54 -18.04 -1.21
CA GLU A 159 -20.01 -18.81 -2.35
C GLU A 159 -19.83 -17.93 -3.59
N ALA A 160 -20.86 -17.17 -3.97
CA ALA A 160 -20.80 -16.32 -5.16
C ALA A 160 -19.80 -15.18 -4.99
N GLN A 161 -19.77 -14.55 -3.80
CA GLN A 161 -18.86 -13.44 -3.52
C GLN A 161 -17.41 -13.90 -3.45
N HIS A 162 -17.11 -14.99 -2.74
CA HIS A 162 -15.74 -15.52 -2.68
C HIS A 162 -15.25 -16.04 -4.03
N LYS A 163 -16.12 -16.67 -4.82
CA LYS A 163 -15.78 -17.09 -6.18
C LYS A 163 -15.35 -15.92 -7.05
N LYS A 164 -16.09 -14.81 -6.98
CA LYS A 164 -15.73 -13.58 -7.69
C LYS A 164 -14.41 -13.00 -7.21
N LEU A 165 -14.27 -12.80 -5.89
CA LEU A 165 -13.07 -12.22 -5.28
C LEU A 165 -11.84 -13.07 -5.57
N SER A 166 -11.95 -14.40 -5.48
CA SER A 166 -10.86 -15.31 -5.79
C SER A 166 -10.43 -15.22 -7.26
N ALA A 167 -11.40 -15.13 -8.18
CA ALA A 167 -11.11 -14.96 -9.61
C ALA A 167 -10.38 -13.64 -9.91
N ASP A 168 -10.69 -12.56 -9.17
CA ASP A 168 -10.05 -11.25 -9.31
C ASP A 168 -8.57 -11.26 -8.85
N TRP A 169 -8.18 -12.22 -7.99
CA TRP A 169 -6.83 -12.29 -7.40
C TRP A 169 -5.95 -13.41 -7.98
N ASP A 170 -6.51 -14.53 -8.36
CA ASP A 170 -5.77 -15.76 -8.72
C ASP A 170 -4.75 -15.51 -9.84
N GLY A 171 -5.20 -14.98 -10.97
CA GLY A 171 -4.31 -14.63 -12.08
C GLY A 171 -3.21 -13.62 -11.70
N PRO A 172 -3.57 -12.46 -11.12
CA PRO A 172 -2.59 -11.47 -10.67
C PRO A 172 -1.55 -11.98 -9.68
N ILE A 173 -1.92 -12.82 -8.71
CA ILE A 173 -0.96 -13.41 -7.76
C ILE A 173 0.01 -14.36 -8.48
N SER A 174 -0.51 -15.22 -9.35
CA SER A 174 0.31 -16.10 -10.18
C SER A 174 1.30 -15.32 -11.05
N ALA A 175 0.84 -14.23 -11.67
CA ALA A 175 1.66 -13.33 -12.46
C ALA A 175 2.78 -12.69 -11.63
N PHE A 176 2.45 -12.19 -10.45
CA PHE A 176 3.40 -11.56 -9.54
C PHE A 176 4.51 -12.52 -9.12
N MET A 177 4.16 -13.72 -8.66
CA MET A 177 5.14 -14.73 -8.27
C MET A 177 6.02 -15.17 -9.45
N THR A 178 5.44 -15.29 -10.64
CA THR A 178 6.16 -15.64 -11.86
C THR A 178 7.15 -14.54 -12.25
N ASP A 179 6.72 -13.28 -12.24
CA ASP A 179 7.56 -12.14 -12.59
C ASP A 179 8.71 -11.95 -11.58
N LEU A 180 8.45 -12.12 -10.27
CA LEU A 180 9.50 -12.09 -9.23
C LEU A 180 10.55 -13.19 -9.47
N LYS A 181 10.13 -14.42 -9.81
CA LYS A 181 11.04 -15.52 -10.13
C LYS A 181 11.90 -15.20 -11.37
N GLN A 182 11.28 -14.71 -12.44
CA GLN A 182 11.98 -14.34 -13.66
C GLN A 182 13.01 -13.23 -13.46
N ARG A 183 12.79 -12.35 -12.47
CA ARG A 183 13.70 -11.24 -12.14
C ARG A 183 14.71 -11.57 -11.04
N GLY A 184 14.66 -12.77 -10.48
CA GLY A 184 15.54 -13.17 -9.37
C GLY A 184 15.24 -12.46 -8.05
N LEU A 185 14.01 -11.95 -7.87
CA LEU A 185 13.57 -11.24 -6.67
C LEU A 185 12.78 -12.14 -5.70
N PHE A 186 12.38 -13.31 -6.15
CA PHE A 186 11.48 -14.19 -5.39
C PHE A 186 12.12 -14.68 -4.09
N ASP A 187 13.37 -15.12 -4.15
CA ASP A 187 14.09 -15.68 -3.00
C ASP A 187 14.46 -14.62 -1.93
N GLU A 188 14.37 -13.33 -2.30
CA GLU A 188 14.62 -12.20 -1.39
C GLU A 188 13.32 -11.51 -0.93
N THR A 189 12.15 -12.04 -1.34
CA THR A 189 10.86 -11.43 -1.07
C THR A 189 9.95 -12.39 -0.32
N LEU A 190 9.63 -12.08 0.93
CA LEU A 190 8.59 -12.82 1.65
C LEU A 190 7.22 -12.31 1.22
N ILE A 191 6.41 -13.21 0.66
CA ILE A 191 5.02 -12.95 0.31
C ILE A 191 4.14 -13.61 1.37
N GLN A 192 3.26 -12.82 1.98
CA GLN A 192 2.27 -13.31 2.92
C GLN A 192 0.88 -12.96 2.43
N TRP A 193 -0.02 -13.93 2.41
CA TRP A 193 -1.44 -13.73 2.18
C TRP A 193 -2.26 -14.32 3.30
N GLY A 194 -3.28 -13.57 3.75
CA GLY A 194 -4.17 -14.01 4.82
C GLY A 194 -5.22 -12.96 5.13
N GLY A 195 -6.18 -13.34 5.95
CA GLY A 195 -7.15 -12.44 6.58
C GLY A 195 -6.83 -12.26 8.06
N GLU A 196 -7.75 -11.57 8.76
CA GLU A 196 -7.61 -11.30 10.20
C GLU A 196 -7.88 -12.53 11.06
N PHE A 197 -8.84 -13.37 10.67
CA PHE A 197 -9.19 -14.63 11.32
C PHE A 197 -10.02 -15.54 10.38
N GLY A 198 -10.37 -16.73 10.86
CA GLY A 198 -11.15 -17.71 10.12
C GLY A 198 -12.65 -17.52 10.24
N ARG A 199 -13.40 -18.47 9.69
CA ARG A 199 -14.86 -18.47 9.67
C ARG A 199 -15.39 -19.76 10.33
N THR A 200 -16.56 -19.65 10.96
CA THR A 200 -17.27 -20.82 11.52
C THR A 200 -17.90 -21.65 10.40
N PRO A 201 -18.23 -22.92 10.65
CA PRO A 201 -19.01 -23.72 9.71
C PRO A 201 -20.49 -23.33 9.63
N VAL A 202 -20.94 -22.41 10.49
CA VAL A 202 -22.34 -21.94 10.58
C VAL A 202 -22.44 -20.51 10.13
N ALA A 203 -23.64 -20.12 9.66
CA ALA A 203 -23.98 -18.76 9.28
C ALA A 203 -24.55 -17.96 10.45
N GLU A 204 -24.40 -16.66 10.41
CA GLU A 204 -25.10 -15.73 11.29
C GLU A 204 -26.53 -15.50 10.79
N LEU A 205 -27.50 -15.65 11.69
CA LEU A 205 -28.92 -15.43 11.36
C LEU A 205 -29.21 -13.94 11.06
N PRO A 206 -30.14 -13.64 10.16
CA PRO A 206 -31.06 -14.57 9.47
C PRO A 206 -30.48 -15.17 8.16
N ALA A 207 -29.31 -14.77 7.70
CA ALA A 207 -28.69 -15.28 6.47
C ALA A 207 -28.12 -16.68 6.71
N LEU A 208 -28.49 -17.65 5.87
CA LEU A 208 -28.07 -19.06 6.04
C LEU A 208 -26.95 -19.47 5.08
N ASN A 209 -26.55 -18.59 4.18
CA ASN A 209 -25.57 -18.87 3.10
C ASN A 209 -24.26 -18.08 3.23
N GLY A 210 -24.02 -17.49 4.40
CA GLY A 210 -22.77 -16.87 4.79
C GLY A 210 -21.98 -17.73 5.81
N ARG A 211 -21.03 -17.10 6.48
CA ARG A 211 -20.28 -17.66 7.61
C ARG A 211 -20.03 -16.57 8.64
N ASP A 212 -20.07 -16.98 9.91
CA ASP A 212 -19.73 -16.12 11.03
C ASP A 212 -18.24 -16.16 11.34
N HIS A 213 -17.78 -15.28 12.21
CA HIS A 213 -16.39 -15.12 12.61
C HIS A 213 -15.88 -16.25 13.51
N ASN A 214 -14.66 -16.69 13.26
CA ASN A 214 -13.95 -17.64 14.13
C ASN A 214 -12.54 -17.10 14.46
N HIS A 215 -12.42 -16.38 15.54
CA HIS A 215 -11.15 -15.79 15.97
C HIS A 215 -10.16 -16.81 16.57
N TYR A 216 -10.57 -18.05 16.81
CA TYR A 216 -9.69 -19.11 17.30
C TYR A 216 -8.90 -19.83 16.20
N GLY A 217 -9.21 -19.56 14.94
CA GLY A 217 -8.52 -20.15 13.81
C GLY A 217 -8.42 -19.20 12.65
N PHE A 218 -7.32 -19.27 11.90
CA PHE A 218 -7.13 -18.53 10.67
C PHE A 218 -6.17 -19.30 9.75
N THR A 219 -6.20 -18.94 8.48
CA THR A 219 -5.30 -19.49 7.47
C THR A 219 -4.52 -18.37 6.81
N CYS A 220 -3.23 -18.55 6.69
CA CYS A 220 -2.39 -17.76 5.81
C CYS A 220 -1.50 -18.70 4.98
N TRP A 221 -1.01 -18.20 3.85
CA TRP A 221 0.08 -18.87 3.16
C TRP A 221 1.26 -17.92 3.01
N LEU A 222 2.46 -18.51 2.90
CA LEU A 222 3.73 -17.82 2.72
C LEU A 222 4.43 -18.38 1.48
N ALA A 223 5.11 -17.53 0.75
CA ALA A 223 5.97 -17.89 -0.36
C ALA A 223 7.25 -17.06 -0.34
#